data_fc412fe22eddd26bd909375b1311e30e
#
_entry.id   fc412fe22eddd26bd909375b1311e30e
#
_cell.length_a   1.000
_cell.length_b   1.000
_cell.length_c   1.000
_cell.angle_alpha   90.00
_cell.angle_beta   90.00
_cell.angle_gamma   90.00
#
_symmetry.space_group_name_H-M   'P 1'
#
loop_
_entity.id
_entity.type
_entity.pdbx_description
1 polymer ?
#
loop_
_entity_poly.entity_id
_entity_poly.type
_entity_poly.pdbx_seq_one_letter_code
_entity_poly.pdbx_strand_id
1 'polypeptide(L)'
;MTKRILLVLCGLLAIALWAPQARAADRFEVTSIKAVRPTLVKTVDALQKNNPKGAREAFGEYDSAWNGIEVYINTRSKVMYDALEHDMQATLTAKLAESTPNLPDLLPLAKSMLATFDQAIIMVEKGQPLNPLYDDVARLRIVRAHLREVNPALRTGDIVKARKSFGEFDEKWDSIEDLVKDRDVKAYATIEDGMTNIGLALKQATPDVAKVQTLVSGVMDEYNKIVAQVTKEARGQ
;
A
#
# COMPACT_ATOMS: atom_id res chain seq x y z
N MET A 1 64.67 40.99 -35.00
CA MET A 1 63.22 41.12 -34.98
C MET A 1 62.62 39.73 -34.67
N THR A 2 62.35 39.45 -33.39
CA THR A 2 61.90 38.17 -32.92
C THR A 2 60.44 38.28 -32.43
N LYS A 3 59.50 37.71 -33.18
CA LYS A 3 58.07 37.71 -32.81
C LYS A 3 57.82 36.63 -31.77
N ARG A 4 57.43 37.02 -30.56
CA ARG A 4 56.93 36.09 -29.50
C ARG A 4 55.45 35.78 -29.76
N ILE A 5 55.14 34.53 -30.00
CA ILE A 5 53.73 34.02 -30.07
C ILE A 5 53.31 33.67 -28.65
N LEU A 6 52.30 34.36 -28.15
CA LEU A 6 51.66 34.11 -26.84
C LEU A 6 50.56 33.09 -27.05
N LEU A 7 50.75 31.86 -26.54
CA LEU A 7 49.74 30.82 -26.52
C LEU A 7 48.88 31.05 -25.28
N VAL A 8 47.62 31.42 -25.48
CA VAL A 8 46.60 31.52 -24.43
C VAL A 8 45.94 30.11 -24.33
N LEU A 9 46.24 29.37 -23.27
CA LEU A 9 45.54 28.13 -22.91
C LEU A 9 44.22 28.51 -22.22
N CYS A 10 43.11 28.35 -22.93
CA CYS A 10 41.77 28.36 -22.31
C CYS A 10 41.53 27.07 -21.60
N GLY A 11 41.72 27.03 -20.27
CA GLY A 11 41.31 25.93 -19.42
C GLY A 11 39.80 25.92 -19.25
N LEU A 12 39.10 25.03 -19.91
CA LEU A 12 37.70 24.71 -19.64
C LEU A 12 37.59 23.99 -18.29
N LEU A 13 37.21 24.74 -17.25
CA LEU A 13 36.82 24.17 -15.95
C LEU A 13 35.45 23.51 -16.11
N ALA A 14 35.38 22.20 -16.28
CA ALA A 14 34.17 21.45 -16.19
C ALA A 14 33.74 21.40 -14.71
N ILE A 15 32.86 22.29 -14.30
CA ILE A 15 32.17 22.23 -13.02
C ILE A 15 31.17 21.07 -13.15
N ALA A 16 31.55 19.90 -12.71
CA ALA A 16 30.63 18.79 -12.50
C ALA A 16 29.65 19.22 -11.38
N LEU A 17 28.43 19.57 -11.75
CA LEU A 17 27.33 19.77 -10.83
C LEU A 17 27.04 18.41 -10.16
N TRP A 18 27.64 18.17 -9.02
CA TRP A 18 27.24 17.11 -8.11
C TRP A 18 25.89 17.52 -7.53
N ALA A 19 24.79 17.12 -8.20
CA ALA A 19 23.50 17.08 -7.54
C ALA A 19 23.64 16.04 -6.40
N PRO A 20 23.31 16.41 -5.14
CA PRO A 20 23.30 15.43 -4.06
C PRO A 20 22.29 14.35 -4.44
N GLN A 21 22.77 13.15 -4.80
CA GLN A 21 21.92 11.98 -4.90
C GLN A 21 21.43 11.71 -3.47
N ALA A 22 20.14 11.95 -3.23
CA ALA A 22 19.50 11.53 -1.98
C ALA A 22 19.89 10.07 -1.74
N ARG A 23 20.48 9.80 -0.56
CA ARG A 23 20.87 8.43 -0.21
C ARG A 23 19.64 7.55 -0.32
N ALA A 24 19.79 6.35 -0.88
CA ALA A 24 18.66 5.41 -1.05
C ALA A 24 17.91 5.15 0.26
N ALA A 25 18.58 5.28 1.41
CA ALA A 25 18.00 5.17 2.75
C ALA A 25 16.98 6.28 3.10
N ASP A 26 17.03 7.43 2.41
CA ASP A 26 16.16 8.58 2.70
C ASP A 26 14.94 8.65 1.76
N ARG A 27 14.83 7.71 0.83
CA ARG A 27 13.72 7.66 -0.12
C ARG A 27 12.50 7.01 0.53
N PHE A 28 11.32 7.66 0.44
CA PHE A 28 10.09 7.22 1.08
C PHE A 28 9.70 5.78 0.70
N GLU A 29 9.81 5.41 -0.59
CA GLU A 29 9.46 4.08 -1.07
C GLU A 29 10.43 2.99 -0.56
N VAL A 30 11.70 3.32 -0.31
CA VAL A 30 12.69 2.39 0.25
C VAL A 30 12.45 2.21 1.75
N THR A 31 12.19 3.29 2.46
CA THR A 31 11.90 3.26 3.90
C THR A 31 10.63 2.47 4.16
N SER A 32 9.57 2.75 3.41
CA SER A 32 8.26 2.10 3.57
C SER A 32 8.32 0.59 3.27
N ILE A 33 8.92 0.18 2.15
CA ILE A 33 9.00 -1.26 1.82
C ILE A 33 9.84 -2.04 2.86
N LYS A 34 10.92 -1.45 3.37
CA LYS A 34 11.74 -2.09 4.42
C LYS A 34 10.99 -2.22 5.73
N ALA A 35 10.14 -1.26 6.08
CA ALA A 35 9.35 -1.29 7.31
C ALA A 35 8.35 -2.46 7.35
N VAL A 36 7.92 -2.97 6.20
CA VAL A 36 6.98 -4.10 6.10
C VAL A 36 7.67 -5.46 6.30
N ARG A 37 8.95 -5.59 5.94
CA ARG A 37 9.70 -6.87 6.01
C ARG A 37 9.61 -7.61 7.36
N PRO A 38 9.70 -6.94 8.53
CA PRO A 38 9.62 -7.61 9.83
C PRO A 38 8.32 -8.40 10.04
N THR A 39 7.20 -8.02 9.42
CA THR A 39 5.93 -8.74 9.56
C THR A 39 5.99 -10.12 8.88
N LEU A 40 6.64 -10.22 7.70
CA LEU A 40 6.90 -11.52 7.07
C LEU A 40 7.88 -12.37 7.86
N VAL A 41 8.92 -11.77 8.45
CA VAL A 41 9.85 -12.50 9.34
C VAL A 41 9.10 -13.07 10.53
N LYS A 42 8.25 -12.28 11.21
CA LYS A 42 7.39 -12.76 12.30
C LYS A 42 6.45 -13.90 11.86
N THR A 43 5.90 -13.81 10.65
CA THR A 43 5.05 -14.86 10.07
C THR A 43 5.82 -16.17 9.93
N VAL A 44 7.01 -16.14 9.32
CA VAL A 44 7.90 -17.32 9.18
C VAL A 44 8.26 -17.90 10.55
N ASP A 45 8.63 -17.06 11.51
CA ASP A 45 8.99 -17.48 12.87
C ASP A 45 7.81 -18.14 13.59
N ALA A 46 6.60 -17.60 13.44
CA ALA A 46 5.40 -18.20 14.03
C ALA A 46 5.08 -19.57 13.42
N LEU A 47 5.21 -19.71 12.10
CA LEU A 47 5.05 -20.98 11.40
C LEU A 47 6.10 -22.02 11.86
N GLN A 48 7.36 -21.63 12.00
CA GLN A 48 8.43 -22.50 12.51
C GLN A 48 8.18 -23.01 13.94
N LYS A 49 7.57 -22.15 14.77
CA LYS A 49 7.20 -22.46 16.17
C LYS A 49 5.85 -23.20 16.28
N ASN A 50 5.26 -23.60 15.17
CA ASN A 50 3.93 -24.23 15.11
C ASN A 50 2.85 -23.42 15.85
N ASN A 51 2.88 -22.08 15.68
CA ASN A 51 1.95 -21.14 16.31
C ASN A 51 0.99 -20.55 15.25
N PRO A 52 -0.19 -21.20 15.01
CA PRO A 52 -1.12 -20.73 13.98
C PRO A 52 -1.73 -19.36 14.28
N LYS A 53 -1.95 -19.04 15.57
CA LYS A 53 -2.49 -17.73 15.97
C LYS A 53 -1.49 -16.63 15.65
N GLY A 54 -0.23 -16.78 16.09
CA GLY A 54 0.81 -15.80 15.81
C GLY A 54 1.11 -15.66 14.32
N ALA A 55 1.00 -16.75 13.53
CA ALA A 55 1.16 -16.67 12.08
C ALA A 55 0.03 -15.86 11.42
N ARG A 56 -1.22 -16.03 11.84
CA ARG A 56 -2.36 -15.23 11.36
C ARG A 56 -2.22 -13.76 11.71
N GLU A 57 -1.83 -13.45 12.95
CA GLU A 57 -1.66 -12.08 13.42
C GLU A 57 -0.55 -11.37 12.64
N ALA A 58 0.64 -11.97 12.57
CA ALA A 58 1.78 -11.39 11.87
C ALA A 58 1.55 -11.27 10.35
N PHE A 59 0.87 -12.23 9.74
CA PHE A 59 0.54 -12.17 8.33
C PHE A 59 -0.56 -11.14 8.04
N GLY A 60 -1.52 -10.95 8.95
CA GLY A 60 -2.50 -9.87 8.88
C GLY A 60 -1.86 -8.47 8.97
N GLU A 61 -0.80 -8.30 9.79
CA GLU A 61 0.01 -7.08 9.81
C GLU A 61 0.68 -6.83 8.44
N TYR A 62 1.22 -7.88 7.82
CA TYR A 62 1.78 -7.79 6.47
C TYR A 62 0.73 -7.39 5.43
N ASP A 63 -0.41 -8.10 5.39
CA ASP A 63 -1.50 -7.87 4.44
C ASP A 63 -2.01 -6.42 4.51
N SER A 64 -2.17 -5.90 5.72
CA SER A 64 -2.57 -4.51 5.94
C SER A 64 -1.52 -3.52 5.43
N ALA A 65 -0.24 -3.75 5.72
CA ALA A 65 0.85 -2.88 5.31
C ALA A 65 1.15 -2.95 3.81
N TRP A 66 0.87 -4.09 3.17
CA TRP A 66 1.04 -4.32 1.73
C TRP A 66 0.32 -3.27 0.88
N ASN A 67 -0.89 -2.89 1.26
CA ASN A 67 -1.68 -1.86 0.55
C ASN A 67 -0.94 -0.52 0.41
N GLY A 68 0.00 -0.23 1.31
CA GLY A 68 0.80 1.00 1.28
C GLY A 68 2.09 0.91 0.47
N ILE A 69 2.50 -0.30 0.04
CA ILE A 69 3.79 -0.49 -0.65
C ILE A 69 3.69 -1.17 -2.01
N GLU A 70 2.58 -1.87 -2.27
CA GLU A 70 2.36 -2.63 -3.51
C GLU A 70 2.61 -1.80 -4.77
N VAL A 71 2.22 -0.51 -4.75
CA VAL A 71 2.40 0.40 -5.87
C VAL A 71 3.87 0.62 -6.22
N TYR A 72 4.77 0.59 -5.25
CA TYR A 72 6.21 0.77 -5.48
C TYR A 72 6.83 -0.43 -6.22
N ILE A 73 6.29 -1.63 -5.96
CA ILE A 73 6.70 -2.87 -6.61
C ILE A 73 6.07 -2.95 -8.01
N ASN A 74 4.75 -2.76 -8.09
CA ASN A 74 4.00 -2.86 -9.34
C ASN A 74 4.49 -1.88 -10.42
N THR A 75 4.87 -0.67 -10.01
CA THR A 75 5.42 0.35 -10.92
C THR A 75 6.73 -0.09 -11.58
N ARG A 76 7.51 -0.96 -10.91
CA ARG A 76 8.81 -1.44 -11.38
C ARG A 76 8.76 -2.83 -12.01
N SER A 77 7.93 -3.71 -11.49
CA SER A 77 7.79 -5.08 -11.95
C SER A 77 6.40 -5.63 -11.66
N LYS A 78 5.56 -5.64 -12.69
CA LYS A 78 4.25 -6.31 -12.60
C LYS A 78 4.38 -7.81 -12.27
N VAL A 79 5.40 -8.48 -12.82
CA VAL A 79 5.64 -9.91 -12.56
C VAL A 79 5.90 -10.17 -11.08
N MET A 80 6.72 -9.35 -10.43
CA MET A 80 7.03 -9.49 -9.00
C MET A 80 5.82 -9.14 -8.13
N TYR A 81 5.07 -8.12 -8.52
CA TYR A 81 3.80 -7.76 -7.88
C TYR A 81 2.80 -8.92 -7.96
N ASP A 82 2.56 -9.48 -9.15
CA ASP A 82 1.62 -10.60 -9.33
C ASP A 82 2.03 -11.82 -8.49
N ALA A 83 3.32 -12.17 -8.48
CA ALA A 83 3.84 -13.28 -7.69
C ALA A 83 3.62 -13.08 -6.18
N LEU A 84 3.83 -11.87 -5.67
CA LEU A 84 3.62 -11.56 -4.25
C LEU A 84 2.14 -11.49 -3.90
N GLU A 85 1.33 -10.72 -4.65
CA GLU A 85 -0.08 -10.43 -4.36
C GLU A 85 -0.97 -11.63 -4.68
N HIS A 86 -0.93 -12.09 -5.94
CA HIS A 86 -1.94 -13.03 -6.45
C HIS A 86 -1.58 -14.49 -6.20
N ASP A 87 -0.30 -14.83 -6.16
CA ASP A 87 0.12 -16.22 -5.99
C ASP A 87 0.39 -16.53 -4.51
N MET A 88 1.33 -15.81 -3.88
CA MET A 88 1.82 -16.15 -2.53
C MET A 88 0.90 -15.63 -1.42
N GLN A 89 0.57 -14.34 -1.44
CA GLN A 89 -0.27 -13.71 -0.40
C GLN A 89 -1.67 -14.28 -0.42
N ALA A 90 -2.32 -14.38 -1.57
CA ALA A 90 -3.65 -14.97 -1.69
C ALA A 90 -3.70 -16.40 -1.15
N THR A 91 -2.68 -17.23 -1.47
CA THR A 91 -2.58 -18.61 -0.98
C THR A 91 -2.38 -18.65 0.54
N LEU A 92 -1.46 -17.84 1.09
CA LEU A 92 -1.23 -17.77 2.54
C LEU A 92 -2.47 -17.30 3.30
N THR A 93 -3.15 -16.26 2.80
CA THR A 93 -4.41 -15.76 3.37
C THR A 93 -5.45 -16.86 3.45
N ALA A 94 -5.72 -17.54 2.33
CA ALA A 94 -6.72 -18.60 2.28
C ALA A 94 -6.39 -19.75 3.22
N LYS A 95 -5.15 -20.22 3.20
CA LYS A 95 -4.71 -21.37 4.00
C LYS A 95 -4.61 -21.08 5.50
N LEU A 96 -4.14 -19.88 5.89
CA LEU A 96 -4.11 -19.47 7.28
C LEU A 96 -5.51 -19.26 7.88
N ALA A 97 -6.52 -18.96 7.05
CA ALA A 97 -7.91 -18.80 7.48
C ALA A 97 -8.59 -20.15 7.80
N GLU A 98 -8.05 -21.29 7.37
CA GLU A 98 -8.60 -22.61 7.69
C GLU A 98 -8.65 -22.83 9.22
N SER A 99 -9.64 -23.57 9.70
CA SER A 99 -9.78 -23.87 11.15
C SER A 99 -8.56 -24.60 11.71
N THR A 100 -7.96 -25.49 10.90
CA THR A 100 -6.77 -26.28 11.21
C THR A 100 -5.75 -26.17 10.06
N PRO A 101 -5.01 -25.05 9.96
CA PRO A 101 -4.07 -24.86 8.88
C PRO A 101 -2.90 -25.85 8.97
N ASN A 102 -2.49 -26.42 7.83
CA ASN A 102 -1.31 -27.28 7.76
C ASN A 102 -0.03 -26.42 7.74
N LEU A 103 0.46 -26.05 8.92
CA LEU A 103 1.60 -25.14 9.06
C LEU A 103 2.91 -25.66 8.41
N PRO A 104 3.25 -26.98 8.46
CA PRO A 104 4.39 -27.51 7.72
C PRO A 104 4.37 -27.21 6.22
N ASP A 105 3.19 -27.23 5.57
CA ASP A 105 3.05 -26.94 4.14
C ASP A 105 3.13 -25.43 3.85
N LEU A 106 2.74 -24.58 4.82
CA LEU A 106 2.77 -23.13 4.68
C LEU A 106 4.16 -22.54 4.88
N LEU A 107 5.01 -23.18 5.67
CA LEU A 107 6.35 -22.68 5.98
C LEU A 107 7.24 -22.50 4.74
N PRO A 108 7.32 -23.45 3.79
CA PRO A 108 8.07 -23.23 2.54
C PRO A 108 7.54 -22.06 1.72
N LEU A 109 6.22 -21.92 1.63
CA LEU A 109 5.58 -20.81 0.90
C LEU A 109 5.90 -19.46 1.54
N ALA A 110 5.78 -19.34 2.87
CA ALA A 110 6.11 -18.10 3.59
C ALA A 110 7.60 -17.74 3.46
N LYS A 111 8.50 -18.73 3.49
CA LYS A 111 9.93 -18.50 3.22
C LYS A 111 10.20 -18.04 1.79
N SER A 112 9.53 -18.64 0.81
CA SER A 112 9.63 -18.21 -0.58
C SER A 112 9.12 -16.79 -0.76
N MET A 113 8.00 -16.45 -0.14
CA MET A 113 7.44 -15.10 -0.15
C MET A 113 8.41 -14.07 0.46
N LEU A 114 9.01 -14.38 1.62
CA LEU A 114 10.01 -13.51 2.24
C LEU A 114 11.23 -13.31 1.33
N ALA A 115 11.73 -14.37 0.68
CA ALA A 115 12.85 -14.28 -0.25
C ALA A 115 12.50 -13.42 -1.49
N THR A 116 11.29 -13.58 -2.05
CA THR A 116 10.81 -12.75 -3.16
C THR A 116 10.63 -11.29 -2.73
N PHE A 117 10.15 -11.07 -1.51
CA PHE A 117 10.02 -9.73 -0.94
C PHE A 117 11.39 -9.06 -0.72
N ASP A 118 12.40 -9.81 -0.29
CA ASP A 118 13.79 -9.31 -0.20
C ASP A 118 14.34 -8.89 -1.58
N GLN A 119 14.00 -9.61 -2.64
CA GLN A 119 14.34 -9.21 -4.01
C GLN A 119 13.59 -7.94 -4.42
N ALA A 120 12.33 -7.79 -4.02
CA ALA A 120 11.56 -6.57 -4.25
C ALA A 120 12.19 -5.35 -3.56
N ILE A 121 12.65 -5.49 -2.32
CA ILE A 121 13.39 -4.43 -1.62
C ILE A 121 14.64 -4.03 -2.41
N ILE A 122 15.45 -4.98 -2.84
CA ILE A 122 16.67 -4.71 -3.63
C ILE A 122 16.33 -4.00 -4.95
N MET A 123 15.26 -4.43 -5.63
CA MET A 123 14.80 -3.79 -6.87
C MET A 123 14.38 -2.33 -6.63
N VAL A 124 13.64 -2.06 -5.55
CA VAL A 124 13.21 -0.70 -5.19
C VAL A 124 14.41 0.17 -4.82
N GLU A 125 15.36 -0.35 -4.05
CA GLU A 125 16.59 0.36 -3.68
C GLU A 125 17.46 0.75 -4.89
N LYS A 126 17.64 -0.18 -5.83
CA LYS A 126 18.49 0.03 -7.03
C LYS A 126 17.78 0.84 -8.12
N GLY A 127 16.46 0.91 -8.08
CA GLY A 127 15.67 1.65 -9.06
C GLY A 127 15.82 3.16 -8.91
N GLN A 128 15.39 3.90 -9.95
CA GLN A 128 15.31 5.37 -9.86
C GLN A 128 14.29 5.78 -8.78
N PRO A 129 14.48 6.92 -8.09
CA PRO A 129 13.49 7.47 -7.17
C PRO A 129 12.12 7.58 -7.84
N LEU A 130 11.07 7.26 -7.11
CA LEU A 130 9.70 7.46 -7.58
C LEU A 130 9.30 8.94 -7.46
N ASN A 131 8.34 9.35 -8.30
CA ASN A 131 7.65 10.61 -8.12
C ASN A 131 7.00 10.63 -6.71
N PRO A 132 7.17 11.71 -5.91
CA PRO A 132 6.59 11.82 -4.57
C PRO A 132 5.08 11.55 -4.51
N LEU A 133 4.33 11.82 -5.58
CA LEU A 133 2.90 11.49 -5.65
C LEU A 133 2.57 10.00 -5.47
N TYR A 134 3.55 9.11 -5.63
CA TYR A 134 3.36 7.69 -5.30
C TYR A 134 3.20 7.45 -3.79
N ASP A 135 3.72 8.34 -2.92
CA ASP A 135 3.43 8.31 -1.49
C ASP A 135 1.95 8.65 -1.22
N ASP A 136 1.40 9.66 -1.90
CA ASP A 136 -0.03 9.97 -1.83
C ASP A 136 -0.88 8.78 -2.29
N VAL A 137 -0.51 8.12 -3.40
CA VAL A 137 -1.20 6.90 -3.87
C VAL A 137 -1.17 5.80 -2.79
N ALA A 138 -0.03 5.60 -2.15
CA ALA A 138 0.13 4.60 -1.09
C ALA A 138 -0.77 4.92 0.12
N ARG A 139 -0.77 6.17 0.59
CA ARG A 139 -1.62 6.64 1.69
C ARG A 139 -3.11 6.45 1.38
N LEU A 140 -3.55 6.85 0.20
CA LEU A 140 -4.93 6.64 -0.25
C LEU A 140 -5.30 5.14 -0.26
N ARG A 141 -4.41 4.26 -0.70
CA ARG A 141 -4.67 2.80 -0.76
C ARG A 141 -4.76 2.17 0.63
N ILE A 142 -3.93 2.58 1.58
CA ILE A 142 -4.01 2.12 2.98
C ILE A 142 -5.39 2.45 3.57
N VAL A 143 -5.84 3.69 3.44
CA VAL A 143 -7.15 4.11 3.96
C VAL A 143 -8.29 3.36 3.27
N ARG A 144 -8.23 3.24 1.93
CA ARG A 144 -9.22 2.49 1.15
C ARG A 144 -9.35 1.03 1.57
N ALA A 145 -8.27 0.39 2.00
CA ALA A 145 -8.28 -1.01 2.41
C ALA A 145 -9.28 -1.28 3.53
N HIS A 146 -9.41 -0.37 4.50
CA HIS A 146 -10.40 -0.49 5.58
C HIS A 146 -11.84 -0.44 5.06
N LEU A 147 -12.15 0.47 4.14
CA LEU A 147 -13.49 0.54 3.54
C LEU A 147 -13.81 -0.73 2.72
N ARG A 148 -12.81 -1.28 2.02
CA ARG A 148 -12.94 -2.51 1.22
C ARG A 148 -13.34 -3.73 2.06
N GLU A 149 -12.98 -3.78 3.33
CA GLU A 149 -13.31 -4.88 4.24
C GLU A 149 -14.78 -4.87 4.73
N VAL A 150 -15.49 -3.74 4.63
CA VAL A 150 -16.85 -3.60 5.17
C VAL A 150 -17.84 -4.54 4.47
N ASN A 151 -17.87 -4.52 3.13
CA ASN A 151 -18.83 -5.34 2.36
C ASN A 151 -18.61 -6.87 2.50
N PRO A 152 -17.37 -7.40 2.50
CA PRO A 152 -17.12 -8.81 2.84
C PRO A 152 -17.63 -9.19 4.23
N ALA A 153 -17.39 -8.37 5.25
CA ALA A 153 -17.89 -8.62 6.61
C ALA A 153 -19.41 -8.64 6.67
N LEU A 154 -20.09 -7.72 5.98
CA LEU A 154 -21.56 -7.69 5.88
C LEU A 154 -22.12 -8.93 5.18
N ARG A 155 -21.46 -9.42 4.13
CA ARG A 155 -21.91 -10.66 3.43
C ARG A 155 -21.85 -11.90 4.29
N THR A 156 -20.91 -11.95 5.24
CA THR A 156 -20.80 -13.07 6.20
C THR A 156 -21.63 -12.86 7.47
N GLY A 157 -22.37 -11.75 7.58
CA GLY A 157 -23.15 -11.40 8.76
C GLY A 157 -22.31 -10.89 9.94
N ASP A 158 -21.02 -10.63 9.75
CA ASP A 158 -20.13 -10.11 10.79
C ASP A 158 -20.25 -8.59 10.91
N ILE A 159 -21.34 -8.16 11.55
CA ILE A 159 -21.64 -6.73 11.78
C ILE A 159 -20.57 -6.09 12.68
N VAL A 160 -19.97 -6.83 13.60
CA VAL A 160 -18.92 -6.32 14.49
C VAL A 160 -17.68 -5.95 13.67
N LYS A 161 -17.23 -6.86 12.79
CA LYS A 161 -16.11 -6.60 11.88
C LYS A 161 -16.44 -5.44 10.93
N ALA A 162 -17.66 -5.39 10.37
CA ALA A 162 -18.07 -4.31 9.47
C ALA A 162 -17.98 -2.93 10.15
N ARG A 163 -18.48 -2.82 11.38
CA ARG A 163 -18.39 -1.59 12.18
C ARG A 163 -16.95 -1.19 12.48
N LYS A 164 -16.12 -2.18 12.86
CA LYS A 164 -14.69 -1.95 13.14
C LYS A 164 -13.97 -1.42 11.90
N SER A 165 -14.11 -2.11 10.75
CA SER A 165 -13.44 -1.72 9.51
C SER A 165 -13.90 -0.34 9.02
N PHE A 166 -15.19 -0.02 9.15
CA PHE A 166 -15.68 1.31 8.82
C PHE A 166 -15.14 2.37 9.79
N GLY A 167 -15.08 2.10 11.09
CA GLY A 167 -14.51 3.03 12.09
C GLY A 167 -13.02 3.31 11.83
N GLU A 168 -12.25 2.30 11.42
CA GLU A 168 -10.84 2.46 11.03
C GLU A 168 -10.70 3.29 9.74
N PHE A 169 -11.62 3.16 8.80
CA PHE A 169 -11.67 4.01 7.61
C PHE A 169 -11.97 5.47 7.99
N ASP A 170 -13.00 5.71 8.80
CA ASP A 170 -13.42 7.02 9.28
C ASP A 170 -12.29 7.74 10.02
N GLU A 171 -11.65 7.07 10.99
CA GLU A 171 -10.49 7.61 11.74
C GLU A 171 -9.32 8.01 10.86
N LYS A 172 -9.04 7.21 9.82
CA LYS A 172 -7.88 7.46 8.94
C LYS A 172 -8.18 8.44 7.81
N TRP A 173 -9.44 8.69 7.53
CA TRP A 173 -9.87 9.63 6.50
C TRP A 173 -9.30 11.03 6.71
N ASP A 174 -9.31 11.55 7.94
CA ASP A 174 -8.76 12.86 8.31
C ASP A 174 -7.30 13.05 7.85
N SER A 175 -6.55 11.95 7.77
CA SER A 175 -5.13 12.01 7.35
C SER A 175 -4.92 12.20 5.86
N ILE A 176 -5.98 12.04 5.04
CA ILE A 176 -5.91 12.07 3.57
C ILE A 176 -7.01 12.90 2.90
N GLU A 177 -7.97 13.42 3.66
CA GLU A 177 -9.11 14.16 3.10
C GLU A 177 -8.69 15.38 2.27
N ASP A 178 -7.65 16.12 2.72
CA ASP A 178 -7.11 17.26 1.99
C ASP A 178 -6.55 16.84 0.62
N LEU A 179 -5.95 15.63 0.52
CA LEU A 179 -5.48 15.11 -0.78
C LEU A 179 -6.64 14.93 -1.78
N VAL A 180 -7.81 14.58 -1.27
CA VAL A 180 -9.03 14.41 -2.07
C VAL A 180 -9.63 15.77 -2.39
N LYS A 181 -9.83 16.62 -1.38
CA LYS A 181 -10.47 17.93 -1.47
C LYS A 181 -9.74 18.86 -2.43
N ASP A 182 -8.40 18.90 -2.37
CA ASP A 182 -7.58 19.75 -3.24
C ASP A 182 -7.68 19.36 -4.72
N ARG A 183 -8.05 18.11 -5.01
CA ARG A 183 -8.20 17.60 -6.39
C ARG A 183 -9.64 17.65 -6.90
N ASP A 184 -10.59 17.33 -6.04
CA ASP A 184 -12.01 17.28 -6.41
C ASP A 184 -12.90 17.53 -5.18
N VAL A 185 -13.32 18.79 -5.01
CA VAL A 185 -14.22 19.21 -3.92
C VAL A 185 -15.58 18.48 -3.96
N LYS A 186 -16.06 18.09 -5.17
CA LYS A 186 -17.32 17.38 -5.31
C LYS A 186 -17.17 15.92 -4.86
N ALA A 187 -16.08 15.27 -5.25
CA ALA A 187 -15.78 13.92 -4.79
C ALA A 187 -15.61 13.89 -3.26
N TYR A 188 -14.87 14.86 -2.70
CA TYR A 188 -14.75 15.03 -1.25
C TYR A 188 -16.12 15.09 -0.57
N ALA A 189 -16.99 16.01 -0.99
CA ALA A 189 -18.33 16.15 -0.40
C ALA A 189 -19.17 14.86 -0.54
N THR A 190 -19.09 14.17 -1.68
CA THR A 190 -19.81 12.91 -1.91
C THR A 190 -19.33 11.80 -0.97
N ILE A 191 -18.01 11.72 -0.71
CA ILE A 191 -17.44 10.74 0.22
C ILE A 191 -17.87 11.06 1.65
N GLU A 192 -17.77 12.32 2.10
CA GLU A 192 -18.21 12.78 3.42
C GLU A 192 -19.68 12.46 3.72
N ASP A 193 -20.57 12.81 2.77
CA ASP A 193 -22.00 12.51 2.89
C ASP A 193 -22.25 10.99 2.96
N GLY A 194 -21.53 10.24 2.13
CA GLY A 194 -21.60 8.79 2.12
C GLY A 194 -21.12 8.17 3.44
N MET A 195 -20.02 8.66 4.00
CA MET A 195 -19.46 8.21 5.29
C MET A 195 -20.47 8.46 6.42
N THR A 196 -21.07 9.66 6.48
CA THR A 196 -22.11 9.99 7.44
C THR A 196 -23.28 9.01 7.35
N ASN A 197 -23.75 8.71 6.15
CA ASN A 197 -24.88 7.80 5.92
C ASN A 197 -24.55 6.35 6.30
N ILE A 198 -23.33 5.88 5.98
CA ILE A 198 -22.85 4.53 6.38
C ILE A 198 -22.79 4.44 7.90
N GLY A 199 -22.19 5.44 8.56
CA GLY A 199 -22.08 5.48 10.02
C GLY A 199 -23.45 5.43 10.71
N LEU A 200 -24.43 6.22 10.24
CA LEU A 200 -25.80 6.20 10.75
C LEU A 200 -26.48 4.84 10.54
N ALA A 201 -26.31 4.23 9.37
CA ALA A 201 -26.90 2.94 9.06
C ALA A 201 -26.28 1.80 9.88
N LEU A 202 -24.94 1.78 10.06
CA LEU A 202 -24.24 0.79 10.87
C LEU A 202 -24.53 0.92 12.38
N LYS A 203 -24.89 2.10 12.88
CA LYS A 203 -25.24 2.32 14.31
C LYS A 203 -26.57 1.72 14.70
N GLN A 204 -27.45 1.38 13.74
CA GLN A 204 -28.73 0.75 14.05
C GLN A 204 -28.55 -0.58 14.79
N ALA A 205 -29.43 -0.93 15.72
CA ALA A 205 -29.37 -2.21 16.43
C ALA A 205 -29.37 -3.40 15.45
N THR A 206 -30.17 -3.30 14.41
CA THR A 206 -30.23 -4.25 13.28
C THR A 206 -30.04 -3.48 11.98
N PRO A 207 -28.79 -3.38 11.48
CA PRO A 207 -28.51 -2.67 10.24
C PRO A 207 -29.18 -3.33 9.04
N ASP A 208 -29.73 -2.52 8.14
CA ASP A 208 -30.13 -2.98 6.81
C ASP A 208 -28.86 -3.24 5.97
N VAL A 209 -28.47 -4.50 5.90
CA VAL A 209 -27.23 -4.94 5.22
C VAL A 209 -27.20 -4.51 3.77
N ALA A 210 -28.30 -4.66 3.02
CA ALA A 210 -28.36 -4.33 1.61
C ALA A 210 -28.16 -2.81 1.38
N LYS A 211 -28.79 -1.99 2.23
CA LYS A 211 -28.62 -0.53 2.21
C LYS A 211 -27.19 -0.13 2.51
N VAL A 212 -26.56 -0.70 3.56
CA VAL A 212 -25.18 -0.39 3.92
C VAL A 212 -24.24 -0.79 2.81
N GLN A 213 -24.41 -1.97 2.21
CA GLN A 213 -23.56 -2.42 1.09
C GLN A 213 -23.64 -1.47 -0.11
N THR A 214 -24.82 -0.96 -0.42
CA THR A 214 -25.02 0.02 -1.50
C THR A 214 -24.28 1.33 -1.19
N LEU A 215 -24.41 1.86 0.03
CA LEU A 215 -23.72 3.08 0.46
C LEU A 215 -22.19 2.92 0.40
N VAL A 216 -21.66 1.82 0.94
CA VAL A 216 -20.21 1.50 0.90
C VAL A 216 -19.72 1.38 -0.54
N SER A 217 -20.48 0.74 -1.42
CA SER A 217 -20.11 0.65 -2.84
C SER A 217 -20.03 2.01 -3.51
N GLY A 218 -21.01 2.91 -3.23
CA GLY A 218 -21.00 4.27 -3.78
C GLY A 218 -19.78 5.09 -3.34
N VAL A 219 -19.45 5.05 -2.04
CA VAL A 219 -18.24 5.72 -1.52
C VAL A 219 -16.99 5.10 -2.13
N MET A 220 -16.91 3.76 -2.24
CA MET A 220 -15.78 3.07 -2.83
C MET A 220 -15.55 3.44 -4.30
N ASP A 221 -16.63 3.58 -5.07
CA ASP A 221 -16.54 3.96 -6.49
C ASP A 221 -15.96 5.37 -6.65
N GLU A 222 -16.42 6.32 -5.82
CA GLU A 222 -15.89 7.68 -5.84
C GLU A 222 -14.44 7.75 -5.39
N TYR A 223 -14.12 7.05 -4.31
CA TYR A 223 -12.76 6.93 -3.81
C TYR A 223 -11.79 6.34 -4.86
N ASN A 224 -12.22 5.29 -5.57
CA ASN A 224 -11.41 4.65 -6.62
C ASN A 224 -11.09 5.61 -7.78
N LYS A 225 -11.98 6.56 -8.11
CA LYS A 225 -11.69 7.58 -9.13
C LYS A 225 -10.53 8.47 -8.70
N ILE A 226 -10.52 8.89 -7.43
CA ILE A 226 -9.43 9.70 -6.87
C ILE A 226 -8.10 8.92 -6.88
N VAL A 227 -8.10 7.67 -6.42
CA VAL A 227 -6.89 6.82 -6.47
C VAL A 227 -6.36 6.68 -7.90
N ALA A 228 -7.26 6.49 -8.87
CA ALA A 228 -6.89 6.38 -10.29
C ALA A 228 -6.30 7.71 -10.81
N GLN A 229 -6.91 8.85 -10.46
CA GLN A 229 -6.42 10.17 -10.84
C GLN A 229 -5.01 10.44 -10.30
N VAL A 230 -4.81 10.26 -8.97
CA VAL A 230 -3.48 10.48 -8.36
C VAL A 230 -2.44 9.52 -8.93
N THR A 231 -2.84 8.26 -9.21
CA THR A 231 -1.93 7.29 -9.86
C THR A 231 -1.52 7.76 -11.27
N LYS A 232 -2.44 8.35 -12.02
CA LYS A 232 -2.16 8.90 -13.36
C LYS A 232 -1.21 10.10 -13.25
N GLU A 233 -1.47 11.03 -12.34
CA GLU A 233 -0.60 12.17 -12.04
C GLU A 233 0.82 11.70 -11.64
N ALA A 234 0.92 10.68 -10.77
CA ALA A 234 2.21 10.11 -10.36
C ALA A 234 3.02 9.50 -11.52
N ARG A 235 2.34 9.01 -12.56
CA ARG A 235 2.97 8.49 -13.79
C ARG A 235 3.37 9.60 -14.78
N GLY A 236 2.99 10.85 -14.53
CA GLY A 236 3.22 11.96 -15.46
C GLY A 236 2.31 11.94 -16.69
N GLN A 237 1.10 11.44 -16.55
CA GLN A 237 0.09 11.31 -17.63
C GLN A 237 -1.08 12.27 -17.42
#